data_8be579b809bcfa341b2d1ae4fc8628d4
#
_entry.id   8be579b809bcfa341b2d1ae4fc8628d4
#
_cell.length_a   1.000
_cell.length_b   1.000
_cell.length_c   1.000
_cell.angle_alpha   90.00
_cell.angle_beta   90.00
_cell.angle_gamma   90.00
#
_symmetry.space_group_name_H-M   'P 1'
#
loop_
_entity.id
_entity.type
_entity.pdbx_description
1 polymer ?
#
loop_
_entity_poly.entity_id
_entity_poly.type
_entity_poly.pdbx_seq_one_letter_code
_entity_poly.pdbx_strand_id
1 'polypeptide(L)'
;MDARNTDISSYLSDEDMDSLRTPADSVYESEDVFENEDAAPAAAVIKVGWGEARKAQAKATKTYANDFKFDEEVQLIKFLSPDPMSFSQHWVQRQGKKSFVCLGTSDCPLCRAGNKADSKFAFSVVNLSEDEPTVQVMVVGLRLCGQIEKLNNDPKTGPIDRMFWAVSKSGVGTKTTYSIMMVKDRDLSDDWDLELADVNATLSTLKPLGPDSIRISTKAELSEIARELPED
;
A
#
# COMPACT_ATOMS: atom_id res chain seq x y z
N MET A 1 31.51 -34.57 13.30
CA MET A 1 30.04 -34.81 13.24
C MET A 1 29.68 -34.82 11.77
N ASP A 2 29.50 -36.03 11.24
CA ASP A 2 29.40 -36.30 9.80
C ASP A 2 28.04 -35.87 9.22
N ALA A 3 28.10 -35.06 8.18
CA ALA A 3 26.96 -34.79 7.32
C ALA A 3 26.71 -36.04 6.45
N ARG A 4 25.64 -36.77 6.70
CA ARG A 4 25.21 -37.90 5.86
C ARG A 4 24.67 -37.37 4.55
N ASN A 5 25.45 -37.59 3.51
CA ASN A 5 25.05 -37.49 2.12
C ASN A 5 24.08 -38.67 1.84
N THR A 6 22.78 -38.39 1.75
CA THR A 6 21.76 -39.39 1.37
C THR A 6 21.73 -39.45 -0.16
N ASP A 7 22.39 -40.49 -0.69
CA ASP A 7 22.34 -40.87 -2.10
C ASP A 7 20.95 -41.43 -2.43
N ILE A 8 20.21 -40.73 -3.27
CA ILE A 8 18.82 -41.06 -3.67
C ILE A 8 18.82 -42.15 -4.77
N SER A 9 19.98 -42.58 -5.27
CA SER A 9 20.06 -43.52 -6.37
C SER A 9 19.67 -44.97 -5.97
N SER A 10 19.47 -45.24 -4.68
CA SER A 10 19.16 -46.61 -4.19
C SER A 10 17.65 -46.94 -4.14
N TYR A 11 16.77 -46.03 -4.60
CA TYR A 11 15.33 -46.23 -4.52
C TYR A 11 14.63 -46.52 -5.85
N LEU A 12 15.36 -46.55 -6.95
CA LEU A 12 14.77 -46.86 -8.27
C LEU A 12 15.28 -48.24 -8.72
N SER A 13 14.39 -49.19 -8.96
CA SER A 13 14.69 -50.47 -9.55
C SER A 13 14.95 -50.34 -11.04
N ASP A 14 15.76 -51.27 -11.62
CA ASP A 14 16.10 -51.27 -13.05
C ASP A 14 14.84 -51.35 -13.97
N GLU A 15 13.70 -51.79 -13.45
CA GLU A 15 12.42 -51.85 -14.15
C GLU A 15 11.76 -50.47 -14.32
N ASP A 16 12.04 -49.51 -13.41
CA ASP A 16 11.47 -48.16 -13.48
C ASP A 16 12.20 -47.26 -14.50
N MET A 17 13.39 -47.64 -14.90
CA MET A 17 14.20 -46.91 -15.90
C MET A 17 13.79 -47.19 -17.34
N ASP A 18 13.14 -48.33 -17.63
CA ASP A 18 12.74 -48.69 -18.99
C ASP A 18 11.41 -48.05 -19.42
N SER A 19 10.58 -47.61 -18.46
CA SER A 19 9.33 -46.91 -18.76
C SER A 19 9.50 -45.43 -19.11
N LEU A 20 10.72 -44.90 -19.05
CA LEU A 20 11.02 -43.49 -19.45
C LEU A 20 11.58 -43.37 -20.87
N ARG A 21 11.73 -44.47 -21.60
CA ARG A 21 12.07 -44.44 -23.05
C ARG A 21 10.83 -44.33 -23.88
N THR A 22 10.47 -43.16 -24.31
CA THR A 22 9.48 -42.93 -25.35
C THR A 22 10.05 -43.34 -26.71
N PRO A 23 9.35 -44.18 -27.51
CA PRO A 23 9.76 -44.44 -28.88
C PRO A 23 9.45 -43.18 -29.73
N ALA A 24 10.43 -42.75 -30.48
CA ALA A 24 10.28 -41.83 -31.57
C ALA A 24 9.40 -42.45 -32.67
N ASP A 25 8.68 -41.60 -33.39
CA ASP A 25 7.85 -41.83 -34.55
C ASP A 25 6.39 -42.33 -34.34
N SER A 26 5.49 -41.36 -34.23
CA SER A 26 4.24 -41.43 -34.94
C SER A 26 3.87 -40.03 -35.44
N VAL A 27 3.96 -39.89 -36.77
CA VAL A 27 3.40 -38.80 -37.53
C VAL A 27 1.89 -38.80 -37.32
N TYR A 28 1.36 -37.77 -36.69
CA TYR A 28 -0.05 -37.41 -36.78
C TYR A 28 -0.16 -36.09 -37.54
N GLU A 29 -0.47 -36.22 -38.80
CA GLU A 29 -1.17 -35.18 -39.57
C GLU A 29 -2.60 -35.14 -39.02
N SER A 30 -3.00 -34.04 -38.41
CA SER A 30 -4.40 -33.63 -38.37
C SER A 30 -4.44 -32.10 -38.35
N GLU A 31 -4.85 -31.58 -39.49
CA GLU A 31 -5.39 -30.26 -39.68
C GLU A 31 -6.50 -30.03 -38.68
N ASP A 32 -6.40 -28.95 -37.89
CA ASP A 32 -7.42 -27.98 -37.52
C ASP A 32 -6.79 -27.00 -36.55
N VAL A 33 -6.08 -26.00 -37.12
CA VAL A 33 -5.60 -24.83 -36.39
C VAL A 33 -6.83 -23.94 -36.17
N PHE A 34 -7.45 -24.06 -35.01
CA PHE A 34 -8.24 -22.96 -34.50
C PHE A 34 -7.25 -21.89 -34.00
N GLU A 35 -6.94 -20.94 -34.86
CA GLU A 35 -6.26 -19.71 -34.50
C GLU A 35 -7.14 -18.93 -33.50
N ASN A 36 -6.83 -19.07 -32.24
CA ASN A 36 -7.36 -18.23 -31.20
C ASN A 36 -6.50 -16.96 -31.16
N GLU A 37 -6.83 -15.97 -31.99
CA GLU A 37 -6.06 -14.72 -32.17
C GLU A 37 -5.97 -13.83 -30.92
N ASP A 38 -6.64 -14.17 -29.82
CA ASP A 38 -6.68 -13.35 -28.59
C ASP A 38 -5.85 -13.90 -27.40
N ALA A 39 -5.15 -15.02 -27.54
CA ALA A 39 -4.30 -15.53 -26.47
C ALA A 39 -2.90 -14.90 -26.55
N ALA A 40 -2.59 -14.02 -25.60
CA ALA A 40 -1.22 -13.55 -25.43
C ALA A 40 -0.25 -14.74 -25.36
N PRO A 41 0.88 -14.71 -26.10
CA PRO A 41 1.83 -15.83 -26.13
C PRO A 41 2.25 -16.20 -24.70
N ALA A 42 2.27 -17.50 -24.39
CA ALA A 42 2.60 -18.01 -23.04
C ALA A 42 3.90 -17.43 -22.46
N ALA A 43 4.87 -17.11 -23.32
CA ALA A 43 6.11 -16.43 -22.95
C ALA A 43 5.91 -15.00 -22.40
N ALA A 44 4.79 -14.33 -22.69
CA ALA A 44 4.48 -13.00 -22.15
C ALA A 44 3.86 -13.09 -20.73
N VAL A 45 3.25 -14.24 -20.41
CA VAL A 45 2.56 -14.45 -19.14
C VAL A 45 3.44 -15.21 -18.15
N ILE A 46 4.19 -16.21 -18.63
CA ILE A 46 5.07 -17.04 -17.78
C ILE A 46 6.47 -16.42 -17.75
N LYS A 47 6.86 -15.95 -16.57
CA LYS A 47 8.20 -15.39 -16.33
C LYS A 47 9.12 -16.45 -15.78
N VAL A 48 10.28 -16.63 -16.41
CA VAL A 48 11.24 -17.68 -16.05
C VAL A 48 12.47 -17.08 -15.38
N GLY A 49 12.98 -17.74 -14.35
CA GLY A 49 14.22 -17.42 -13.67
C GLY A 49 14.05 -16.96 -12.22
N TRP A 50 15.08 -17.20 -11.41
CA TRP A 50 15.10 -16.87 -9.99
C TRP A 50 14.95 -15.37 -9.71
N GLY A 51 15.38 -14.50 -10.64
CA GLY A 51 15.19 -13.06 -10.54
C GLY A 51 13.71 -12.67 -10.55
N GLU A 52 12.94 -13.23 -11.46
CA GLU A 52 11.49 -12.98 -11.57
C GLU A 52 10.72 -13.65 -10.42
N ALA A 53 11.11 -14.85 -10.01
CA ALA A 53 10.54 -15.53 -8.85
C ALA A 53 10.74 -14.72 -7.56
N ARG A 54 11.94 -14.15 -7.33
CA ARG A 54 12.22 -13.28 -6.18
C ARG A 54 11.40 -11.97 -6.26
N LYS A 55 11.25 -11.37 -7.44
CA LYS A 55 10.39 -10.18 -7.62
C LYS A 55 8.92 -10.49 -7.33
N ALA A 56 8.44 -11.66 -7.78
CA ALA A 56 7.07 -12.10 -7.51
C ALA A 56 6.86 -12.35 -6.01
N GLN A 57 7.82 -13.01 -5.35
CA GLN A 57 7.79 -13.24 -3.91
C GLN A 57 7.83 -11.92 -3.12
N ALA A 58 8.73 -10.99 -3.46
CA ALA A 58 8.81 -9.67 -2.84
C ALA A 58 7.50 -8.87 -3.01
N LYS A 59 6.84 -9.01 -4.18
CA LYS A 59 5.53 -8.39 -4.43
C LYS A 59 4.41 -9.04 -3.61
N ALA A 60 4.44 -10.36 -3.45
CA ALA A 60 3.46 -11.11 -2.67
C ALA A 60 3.59 -10.86 -1.16
N THR A 61 4.81 -10.62 -0.68
CA THR A 61 5.11 -10.32 0.74
C THR A 61 5.05 -8.82 1.07
N LYS A 62 4.75 -7.96 0.07
CA LYS A 62 4.67 -6.51 0.30
C LYS A 62 3.51 -6.20 1.22
N THR A 63 3.82 -5.89 2.48
CA THR A 63 2.87 -5.35 3.44
C THR A 63 2.74 -3.86 3.20
N TYR A 64 1.53 -3.41 2.89
CA TYR A 64 1.25 -1.98 2.83
C TYR A 64 1.07 -1.44 4.25
N ALA A 65 1.44 -0.19 4.44
CA ALA A 65 1.21 0.47 5.71
C ALA A 65 -0.28 0.59 6.01
N ASN A 66 -0.62 0.55 7.30
CA ASN A 66 -1.98 0.79 7.75
C ASN A 66 -2.36 2.25 7.51
N ASP A 67 -3.61 2.47 7.15
CA ASP A 67 -4.17 3.81 7.03
C ASP A 67 -4.51 4.36 8.42
N PHE A 68 -4.00 5.56 8.74
CA PHE A 68 -4.44 6.32 9.90
C PHE A 68 -5.90 6.75 9.71
N LYS A 69 -6.73 6.50 10.69
CA LYS A 69 -8.14 6.89 10.69
C LYS A 69 -8.39 7.92 11.79
N PHE A 70 -8.85 9.09 11.38
CA PHE A 70 -9.33 10.08 12.34
C PHE A 70 -10.56 9.57 13.08
N ASP A 71 -10.60 9.76 14.38
CA ASP A 71 -11.75 9.46 15.24
C ASP A 71 -12.39 10.75 15.79
N GLU A 72 -13.58 10.62 16.38
CA GLU A 72 -14.23 11.68 17.14
C GLU A 72 -13.51 11.91 18.47
N GLU A 73 -12.97 10.84 19.07
CA GLU A 73 -12.07 10.92 20.19
C GLU A 73 -10.72 11.53 19.76
N VAL A 74 -10.14 12.28 20.68
CA VAL A 74 -8.86 12.95 20.42
C VAL A 74 -7.74 11.90 20.44
N GLN A 75 -6.95 11.86 19.36
CA GLN A 75 -5.83 10.95 19.20
C GLN A 75 -4.53 11.74 19.25
N LEU A 76 -3.52 11.24 19.95
CA LEU A 76 -2.18 11.80 19.97
C LEU A 76 -1.36 11.20 18.84
N ILE A 77 -0.80 12.06 17.99
CA ILE A 77 0.05 11.62 16.87
C ILE A 77 1.40 12.32 16.86
N LYS A 78 2.36 11.67 16.21
CA LYS A 78 3.66 12.24 15.84
C LYS A 78 3.85 12.12 14.34
N PHE A 79 4.15 13.23 13.66
CA PHE A 79 4.64 13.19 12.28
C PHE A 79 6.09 12.70 12.26
N LEU A 80 6.44 11.84 11.33
CA LEU A 80 7.80 11.33 11.15
C LEU A 80 8.58 12.09 10.06
N SER A 81 7.88 12.91 9.26
CA SER A 81 8.47 13.74 8.23
C SER A 81 7.68 15.03 8.09
N PRO A 82 8.31 16.18 7.82
CA PRO A 82 7.62 17.43 7.55
C PRO A 82 6.96 17.47 6.16
N ASP A 83 7.45 16.64 5.23
CA ASP A 83 7.03 16.67 3.84
C ASP A 83 5.97 15.60 3.53
N PRO A 84 4.84 15.97 2.89
CA PRO A 84 3.86 15.01 2.42
C PRO A 84 4.22 14.38 1.09
N MET A 85 3.75 13.16 0.86
CA MET A 85 3.65 12.56 -0.46
C MET A 85 2.36 13.06 -1.14
N SER A 86 2.43 13.53 -2.38
CA SER A 86 1.27 14.01 -3.13
C SER A 86 0.88 13.05 -4.25
N PHE A 87 -0.42 12.82 -4.41
CA PHE A 87 -0.97 11.99 -5.49
C PHE A 87 -2.42 12.36 -5.78
N SER A 88 -2.92 11.90 -6.92
CA SER A 88 -4.33 12.02 -7.26
C SER A 88 -5.08 10.74 -6.91
N GLN A 89 -6.31 10.85 -6.39
CA GLN A 89 -7.11 9.72 -5.94
C GLN A 89 -8.54 9.84 -6.44
N HIS A 90 -9.06 8.76 -6.99
CA HIS A 90 -10.45 8.60 -7.35
C HIS A 90 -11.28 8.13 -6.16
N TRP A 91 -12.51 8.59 -6.08
CA TRP A 91 -13.53 8.05 -5.20
C TRP A 91 -14.63 7.41 -6.03
N VAL A 92 -14.91 6.14 -5.74
CA VAL A 92 -15.93 5.36 -6.44
C VAL A 92 -16.98 4.88 -5.43
N GLN A 93 -18.26 5.14 -5.73
CA GLN A 93 -19.36 4.69 -4.89
C GLN A 93 -19.64 3.21 -5.13
N ARG A 94 -19.05 2.34 -4.30
CA ARG A 94 -19.19 0.88 -4.38
C ARG A 94 -19.06 0.24 -3.00
N GLN A 95 -19.36 -1.07 -2.93
CA GLN A 95 -19.05 -1.86 -1.74
C GLN A 95 -17.52 -2.15 -1.65
N GLY A 96 -17.01 -2.27 -0.44
CA GLY A 96 -15.59 -2.50 -0.20
C GLY A 96 -14.72 -1.26 -0.41
N LYS A 97 -13.56 -1.43 -1.05
CA LYS A 97 -12.60 -0.34 -1.27
C LYS A 97 -13.18 0.69 -2.24
N LYS A 98 -13.23 1.96 -1.81
CA LYS A 98 -13.82 3.08 -2.56
C LYS A 98 -12.80 4.05 -3.13
N SER A 99 -11.57 4.05 -2.62
CA SER A 99 -10.54 5.00 -3.01
C SER A 99 -9.40 4.32 -3.78
N PHE A 100 -9.01 4.92 -4.91
CA PHE A 100 -8.03 4.36 -5.84
C PHE A 100 -7.06 5.44 -6.31
N VAL A 101 -5.76 5.18 -6.25
CA VAL A 101 -4.74 6.09 -6.77
C VAL A 101 -4.87 6.18 -8.28
N CYS A 102 -4.87 7.41 -8.80
CA CYS A 102 -4.93 7.69 -10.23
C CYS A 102 -3.60 7.34 -10.90
N LEU A 103 -3.65 6.65 -12.05
CA LEU A 103 -2.47 6.30 -12.84
C LEU A 103 -1.99 7.41 -13.79
N GLY A 104 -2.60 8.60 -13.71
CA GLY A 104 -2.41 9.68 -14.66
C GLY A 104 -3.56 9.77 -15.67
N THR A 105 -3.88 10.99 -16.11
CA THR A 105 -5.11 11.29 -16.88
C THR A 105 -5.20 10.50 -18.18
N SER A 106 -4.06 10.27 -18.85
CA SER A 106 -4.00 9.53 -20.13
C SER A 106 -4.16 8.02 -19.96
N ASP A 107 -3.66 7.46 -18.87
CA ASP A 107 -3.55 6.02 -18.65
C ASP A 107 -4.57 5.42 -17.71
N CYS A 108 -5.22 6.26 -16.92
CA CYS A 108 -6.17 5.82 -15.91
C CYS A 108 -7.54 5.48 -16.50
N PRO A 109 -8.01 4.22 -16.36
CA PRO A 109 -9.34 3.83 -16.83
C PRO A 109 -10.48 4.61 -16.17
N LEU A 110 -10.35 4.96 -14.88
CA LEU A 110 -11.34 5.74 -14.17
C LEU A 110 -11.46 7.18 -14.70
N CYS A 111 -10.32 7.82 -15.06
CA CYS A 111 -10.37 9.13 -15.72
C CYS A 111 -11.09 9.05 -17.07
N ARG A 112 -10.84 7.99 -17.86
CA ARG A 112 -11.50 7.78 -19.15
C ARG A 112 -12.99 7.50 -19.02
N ALA A 113 -13.41 6.91 -17.91
CA ALA A 113 -14.83 6.71 -17.58
C ALA A 113 -15.49 7.93 -16.93
N GLY A 114 -14.88 9.13 -17.01
CA GLY A 114 -15.45 10.37 -16.48
C GLY A 114 -15.28 10.58 -14.97
N ASN A 115 -14.78 9.61 -14.21
CA ASN A 115 -14.59 9.78 -12.78
C ASN A 115 -13.40 10.71 -12.49
N LYS A 116 -13.66 11.84 -11.84
CA LYS A 116 -12.64 12.84 -11.53
C LYS A 116 -11.80 12.42 -10.33
N ALA A 117 -10.49 12.62 -10.41
CA ALA A 117 -9.57 12.41 -9.31
C ALA A 117 -9.33 13.71 -8.53
N ASP A 118 -9.28 13.60 -7.20
CA ASP A 118 -8.92 14.68 -6.29
C ASP A 118 -7.46 14.58 -5.87
N SER A 119 -6.82 15.74 -5.63
CA SER A 119 -5.50 15.79 -5.03
C SER A 119 -5.56 15.36 -3.58
N LYS A 120 -4.68 14.44 -3.20
CA LYS A 120 -4.49 13.92 -1.85
C LYS A 120 -3.04 14.04 -1.42
N PHE A 121 -2.85 14.12 -0.11
CA PHE A 121 -1.56 14.25 0.52
C PHE A 121 -1.45 13.20 1.61
N ALA A 122 -0.35 12.47 1.63
CA ALA A 122 -0.10 11.42 2.61
C ALA A 122 1.09 11.79 3.49
N PHE A 123 0.91 11.71 4.78
CA PHE A 123 1.93 11.91 5.78
C PHE A 123 2.22 10.59 6.50
N SER A 124 3.47 10.38 6.88
CA SER A 124 3.85 9.31 7.79
C SER A 124 3.64 9.78 9.22
N VAL A 125 2.74 9.11 9.93
CA VAL A 125 2.41 9.43 11.32
C VAL A 125 2.52 8.19 12.20
N VAL A 126 2.72 8.39 13.48
CA VAL A 126 2.58 7.36 14.52
C VAL A 126 1.42 7.77 15.41
N ASN A 127 0.45 6.88 15.59
CA ASN A 127 -0.62 7.06 16.56
C ASN A 127 -0.15 6.58 17.92
N LEU A 128 0.10 7.51 18.84
CA LEU A 128 0.58 7.25 20.19
C LEU A 128 -0.55 6.93 21.18
N SER A 129 -1.82 7.02 20.73
CA SER A 129 -2.97 6.60 21.50
C SER A 129 -3.26 5.09 21.37
N GLU A 130 -2.50 4.37 20.54
CA GLU A 130 -2.60 2.90 20.40
C GLU A 130 -1.66 2.20 21.39
N ASP A 131 -2.03 1.03 21.88
CA ASP A 131 -1.21 0.22 22.81
C ASP A 131 0.15 -0.17 22.16
N GLU A 132 0.13 -0.44 20.86
CA GLU A 132 1.33 -0.75 20.06
C GLU A 132 1.48 0.29 18.94
N PRO A 133 2.15 1.42 19.19
CA PRO A 133 2.30 2.47 18.19
C PRO A 133 3.06 1.98 16.96
N THR A 134 2.42 2.09 15.79
CA THR A 134 3.00 1.73 14.50
C THR A 134 2.98 2.90 13.54
N VAL A 135 3.81 2.83 12.49
CA VAL A 135 3.81 3.86 11.45
C VAL A 135 2.62 3.66 10.53
N GLN A 136 1.81 4.69 10.37
CA GLN A 136 0.60 4.71 9.57
C GLN A 136 0.67 5.79 8.49
N VAL A 137 -0.12 5.63 7.43
CA VAL A 137 -0.30 6.64 6.39
C VAL A 137 -1.54 7.46 6.67
N MET A 138 -1.35 8.74 6.95
CA MET A 138 -2.45 9.69 7.10
C MET A 138 -2.72 10.40 5.77
N VAL A 139 -3.81 10.00 5.10
CA VAL A 139 -4.21 10.60 3.82
C VAL A 139 -5.21 11.73 4.07
N VAL A 140 -4.86 12.92 3.60
CA VAL A 140 -5.68 14.14 3.79
C VAL A 140 -6.01 14.80 2.46
N GLY A 141 -7.10 15.57 2.44
CA GLY A 141 -7.46 16.42 1.32
C GLY A 141 -6.76 17.79 1.38
N LEU A 142 -6.92 18.58 0.32
CA LEU A 142 -6.30 19.90 0.15
C LEU A 142 -6.52 20.84 1.35
N ARG A 143 -7.75 20.87 1.89
CA ARG A 143 -8.10 21.78 3.00
C ARG A 143 -7.27 21.49 4.27
N LEU A 144 -7.20 20.23 4.68
CA LEU A 144 -6.45 19.83 5.88
C LEU A 144 -4.94 19.93 5.61
N CYS A 145 -4.48 19.56 4.42
CA CYS A 145 -3.09 19.76 4.01
C CYS A 145 -2.66 21.24 4.16
N GLY A 146 -3.47 22.17 3.69
CA GLY A 146 -3.17 23.58 3.84
C GLY A 146 -3.18 24.09 5.30
N GLN A 147 -3.92 23.44 6.20
CA GLN A 147 -3.82 23.71 7.65
C GLN A 147 -2.50 23.20 8.23
N ILE A 148 -2.12 21.96 7.87
CA ILE A 148 -0.84 21.36 8.29
C ILE A 148 0.34 22.17 7.76
N GLU A 149 0.29 22.62 6.50
CA GLU A 149 1.32 23.46 5.91
C GLU A 149 1.53 24.78 6.68
N LYS A 150 0.44 25.43 7.10
CA LYS A 150 0.53 26.63 7.92
C LYS A 150 1.20 26.38 9.27
N LEU A 151 0.88 25.24 9.93
CA LEU A 151 1.50 24.85 11.18
C LEU A 151 2.99 24.50 10.98
N ASN A 152 3.32 23.83 9.86
CA ASN A 152 4.68 23.49 9.50
C ASN A 152 5.57 24.74 9.28
N ASN A 153 5.01 25.77 8.67
CA ASN A 153 5.71 27.00 8.32
C ASN A 153 5.70 28.06 9.44
N ASP A 154 4.92 27.86 10.50
CA ASP A 154 4.89 28.77 11.64
C ASP A 154 6.17 28.61 12.49
N PRO A 155 6.93 29.67 12.77
CA PRO A 155 8.17 29.60 13.55
C PRO A 155 8.01 29.04 14.97
N LYS A 156 6.78 29.04 15.52
CA LYS A 156 6.50 28.55 16.88
C LYS A 156 6.18 27.05 16.89
N THR A 157 5.56 26.54 15.84
CA THR A 157 5.03 25.18 15.77
C THR A 157 5.80 24.28 14.80
N GLY A 158 6.41 24.84 13.79
CA GLY A 158 7.11 24.08 12.75
C GLY A 158 8.59 23.81 13.07
N PRO A 159 9.17 22.88 12.35
CA PRO A 159 8.50 21.96 11.42
C PRO A 159 7.55 20.98 12.12
N ILE A 160 6.55 20.45 11.38
CA ILE A 160 5.43 19.67 11.93
C ILE A 160 5.86 18.40 12.66
N ASP A 161 6.97 17.81 12.26
CA ASP A 161 7.57 16.60 12.85
C ASP A 161 8.31 16.88 14.17
N ARG A 162 8.46 18.14 14.55
CA ARG A 162 9.13 18.55 15.79
C ARG A 162 8.24 18.34 17.02
N MET A 163 6.95 18.61 16.90
CA MET A 163 5.99 18.61 18.00
C MET A 163 5.11 17.37 17.99
N PHE A 164 4.37 17.16 19.08
CA PHE A 164 3.26 16.21 19.15
C PHE A 164 1.95 16.93 18.80
N TRP A 165 0.96 16.19 18.34
CA TRP A 165 -0.29 16.75 17.83
C TRP A 165 -1.49 15.96 18.31
N ALA A 166 -2.42 16.64 18.94
CA ALA A 166 -3.73 16.11 19.27
C ALA A 166 -4.66 16.35 18.08
N VAL A 167 -5.18 15.26 17.50
CA VAL A 167 -6.03 15.32 16.32
C VAL A 167 -7.38 14.66 16.56
N SER A 168 -8.43 15.20 15.98
CA SER A 168 -9.75 14.59 16.01
C SER A 168 -10.55 15.00 14.78
N LYS A 169 -11.68 14.33 14.52
CA LYS A 169 -12.66 14.76 13.53
C LYS A 169 -14.01 14.97 14.22
N SER A 170 -14.83 15.84 13.65
CA SER A 170 -16.21 16.01 14.06
C SER A 170 -17.10 16.17 12.82
N GLY A 171 -18.36 15.76 12.93
CA GLY A 171 -19.33 15.79 11.84
C GLY A 171 -19.21 14.61 10.87
N VAL A 172 -20.12 14.56 9.90
CA VAL A 172 -20.27 13.44 8.96
C VAL A 172 -20.32 13.95 7.52
N GLY A 173 -19.74 13.19 6.61
CA GLY A 173 -19.75 13.46 5.17
C GLY A 173 -19.09 14.80 4.82
N THR A 174 -19.78 15.65 4.07
CA THR A 174 -19.26 16.95 3.62
C THR A 174 -19.13 17.98 4.75
N LYS A 175 -19.75 17.75 5.90
CA LYS A 175 -19.66 18.61 7.10
C LYS A 175 -18.55 18.17 8.05
N THR A 176 -17.73 17.21 7.67
CA THR A 176 -16.59 16.76 8.50
C THR A 176 -15.58 17.90 8.64
N THR A 177 -15.22 18.18 9.89
CA THR A 177 -14.16 19.11 10.26
C THR A 177 -13.08 18.36 11.04
N TYR A 178 -11.86 18.80 10.90
CA TYR A 178 -10.69 18.21 11.58
C TYR A 178 -10.12 19.25 12.54
N SER A 179 -9.79 18.83 13.74
CA SER A 179 -9.02 19.58 14.71
C SER A 179 -7.59 19.07 14.72
N ILE A 180 -6.64 19.99 14.78
CA ILE A 180 -5.22 19.67 14.97
C ILE A 180 -4.64 20.72 15.93
N MET A 181 -4.16 20.27 17.08
CA MET A 181 -3.64 21.10 18.15
C MET A 181 -2.26 20.62 18.57
N MET A 182 -1.34 21.54 18.79
CA MET A 182 -0.01 21.24 19.28
C MET A 182 -0.06 20.76 20.72
N VAL A 183 0.67 19.69 21.02
CA VAL A 183 0.90 19.16 22.37
C VAL A 183 2.38 19.34 22.69
N LYS A 184 2.68 19.89 23.84
CA LYS A 184 4.06 20.11 24.31
C LYS A 184 4.57 18.85 25.01
N ASP A 185 5.87 18.66 25.00
CA ASP A 185 6.54 17.52 25.63
C ASP A 185 6.14 17.34 27.11
N ARG A 186 5.96 18.44 27.84
CA ARG A 186 5.55 18.41 29.26
C ARG A 186 4.10 17.95 29.46
N ASP A 187 3.26 18.16 28.47
CA ASP A 187 1.82 17.86 28.56
C ASP A 187 1.57 16.35 28.26
N LEU A 188 2.61 15.58 27.85
CA LEU A 188 2.51 14.14 27.57
C LEU A 188 2.23 13.31 28.83
N SER A 189 2.93 13.59 29.92
CA SER A 189 2.72 12.89 31.20
C SER A 189 1.43 13.32 31.88
N ASP A 190 1.09 14.62 31.79
CA ASP A 190 -0.05 15.18 32.52
C ASP A 190 -1.39 14.82 31.86
N ASP A 191 -1.45 14.87 30.52
CA ASP A 191 -2.71 14.74 29.76
C ASP A 191 -2.85 13.36 29.06
N TRP A 192 -1.72 12.64 28.84
CA TRP A 192 -1.72 11.43 28.01
C TRP A 192 -1.16 10.18 28.71
N ASP A 193 -0.69 10.30 29.95
CA ASP A 193 -0.06 9.22 30.72
C ASP A 193 1.13 8.56 29.96
N LEU A 194 1.90 9.38 29.24
CA LEU A 194 3.04 8.95 28.42
C LEU A 194 4.34 9.60 28.90
N GLU A 195 5.34 8.79 29.17
CA GLU A 195 6.67 9.28 29.50
C GLU A 195 7.47 9.65 28.23
N LEU A 196 7.96 10.89 28.14
CA LEU A 196 8.68 11.39 26.99
C LEU A 196 9.87 10.50 26.59
N ALA A 197 10.57 9.92 27.57
CA ALA A 197 11.71 9.05 27.32
C ALA A 197 11.30 7.76 26.57
N ASP A 198 10.19 7.14 26.96
CA ASP A 198 9.66 5.92 26.36
C ASP A 198 9.11 6.18 24.96
N VAL A 199 8.39 7.30 24.81
CA VAL A 199 7.92 7.76 23.49
C VAL A 199 9.11 7.97 22.53
N ASN A 200 10.15 8.67 22.95
CA ASN A 200 11.34 8.90 22.12
C ASN A 200 12.08 7.59 21.80
N ALA A 201 12.17 6.64 22.75
CA ALA A 201 12.75 5.33 22.50
C ALA A 201 11.98 4.59 21.41
N THR A 202 10.66 4.57 21.49
CA THR A 202 9.78 3.97 20.46
C THR A 202 9.96 4.66 19.11
N LEU A 203 9.87 5.98 19.06
CA LEU A 203 10.00 6.76 17.81
C LEU A 203 11.35 6.58 17.13
N SER A 204 12.44 6.40 17.90
CA SER A 204 13.79 6.22 17.37
C SER A 204 13.95 4.96 16.51
N THR A 205 13.10 3.96 16.72
CA THR A 205 13.09 2.70 15.96
C THR A 205 12.28 2.78 14.66
N LEU A 206 11.42 3.79 14.54
CA LEU A 206 10.48 3.94 13.44
C LEU A 206 11.05 4.84 12.34
N LYS A 207 10.69 4.53 11.09
CA LYS A 207 11.13 5.30 9.92
C LYS A 207 9.94 5.81 9.13
N PRO A 208 10.03 7.00 8.52
CA PRO A 208 9.01 7.50 7.61
C PRO A 208 8.73 6.50 6.48
N LEU A 209 7.49 6.42 6.07
CA LEU A 209 7.03 5.60 4.96
C LEU A 209 7.37 6.28 3.62
N GLY A 210 7.84 5.51 2.66
CA GLY A 210 8.08 5.98 1.30
C GLY A 210 6.85 5.79 0.39
N PRO A 211 6.94 6.24 -0.88
CA PRO A 211 5.85 6.09 -1.87
C PRO A 211 5.39 4.65 -2.07
N ASP A 212 6.29 3.71 -1.83
CA ASP A 212 6.02 2.27 -1.94
C ASP A 212 5.03 1.73 -0.90
N SER A 213 4.78 2.47 0.17
CA SER A 213 3.79 2.12 1.20
C SER A 213 2.36 2.35 0.75
N ILE A 214 2.15 3.18 -0.28
CA ILE A 214 0.83 3.47 -0.85
C ILE A 214 0.48 2.39 -1.88
N ARG A 215 -0.67 1.74 -1.68
CA ARG A 215 -1.14 0.72 -2.63
C ARG A 215 -1.67 1.37 -3.91
N ILE A 216 -1.01 1.11 -5.02
CA ILE A 216 -1.45 1.50 -6.36
C ILE A 216 -2.12 0.28 -7.01
N SER A 217 -3.37 0.43 -7.44
CA SER A 217 -4.09 -0.60 -8.20
C SER A 217 -3.56 -0.71 -9.62
N THR A 218 -3.60 -1.92 -10.18
CA THR A 218 -3.21 -2.17 -11.56
C THR A 218 -4.20 -1.56 -12.54
N LYS A 219 -3.78 -1.35 -13.79
CA LYS A 219 -4.66 -0.85 -14.85
C LYS A 219 -5.84 -1.80 -15.11
N ALA A 220 -5.61 -3.12 -15.01
CA ALA A 220 -6.64 -4.13 -15.14
C ALA A 220 -7.71 -4.01 -14.04
N GLU A 221 -7.28 -3.95 -12.75
CA GLU A 221 -8.19 -3.72 -11.62
C GLU A 221 -9.02 -2.44 -11.79
N LEU A 222 -8.38 -1.34 -12.21
CA LEU A 222 -9.10 -0.07 -12.45
C LEU A 222 -10.04 -0.13 -13.65
N SER A 223 -9.75 -0.96 -14.65
CA SER A 223 -10.65 -1.15 -15.81
C SER A 223 -11.91 -1.93 -15.42
N GLU A 224 -11.79 -2.92 -14.54
CA GLU A 224 -12.96 -3.63 -13.98
C GLU A 224 -13.84 -2.68 -13.17
N ILE A 225 -13.23 -1.87 -12.31
CA ILE A 225 -13.94 -0.89 -11.50
C ILE A 225 -14.62 0.17 -12.37
N ALA A 226 -13.96 0.59 -13.45
CA ALA A 226 -14.53 1.57 -14.38
C ALA A 226 -15.81 1.06 -15.07
N ARG A 227 -15.95 -0.27 -15.29
CA ARG A 227 -17.17 -0.88 -15.84
C ARG A 227 -18.34 -0.91 -14.85
N GLU A 228 -18.05 -0.81 -13.56
CA GLU A 228 -19.09 -0.73 -12.51
C GLU A 228 -19.65 0.69 -12.34
N LEU A 229 -19.02 1.71 -12.94
CA LEU A 229 -19.52 3.09 -12.87
C LEU A 229 -20.80 3.20 -13.69
N PRO A 230 -21.82 3.95 -13.20
CA PRO A 230 -23.00 4.27 -14.00
C PRO A 230 -22.57 5.04 -15.26
N GLU A 231 -23.16 4.69 -16.38
CA GLU A 231 -23.04 5.48 -17.62
C GLU A 231 -23.83 6.79 -17.40
N ASP A 232 -23.17 7.96 -17.52
CA ASP A 232 -23.79 9.28 -17.44
C ASP A 232 -24.57 9.62 -18.72
#